data_3e352332a84f2e8c87957677f3ee5753
#
_entry.id   3e352332a84f2e8c87957677f3ee5753
#
_cell.length_a   1.000
_cell.length_b   1.000
_cell.length_c   1.000
_cell.angle_alpha   90.00
_cell.angle_beta   90.00
_cell.angle_gamma   90.00
#
_symmetry.space_group_name_H-M   'P 1'
#
loop_
_entity.id
_entity.type
_entity.pdbx_description
1 polymer ?
#
loop_
_entity_poly.entity_id
_entity_poly.type
_entity_poly.pdbx_seq_one_letter_code
_entity_poly.pdbx_strand_id
1 'polypeptide(L)'
;MEAPSPYSAFHLGLTAAGILTAFLLARRLSRTQRPVKLLFICGLLLALSEVYKQLFLYYIVNGGHYDWWYFPFQLCSVPMYLCLLLPLLQTAWHGRIARAFYTFLQDYGLLGGVMALAEPSGLMHPYWTLTLHGFLWHFVLIFLGLFCSMRGLGGKSRRRFLASVPLFLLCCVIATAVNVLSHPYGNADMFYISPYYPNGQVIFHQIALAAGTLPGNLLYILSIILGAAILHWLLRASSANKVNII
;
A
#
# COMPACT_ATOMS: atom_id res chain seq x y z
N MET A 1 4.36 -0.11 -27.72
CA MET A 1 5.68 0.15 -27.08
C MET A 1 6.00 -1.04 -26.19
N GLU A 2 7.26 -1.39 -26.01
CA GLU A 2 7.64 -2.41 -25.03
C GLU A 2 7.58 -1.82 -23.62
N ALA A 3 7.20 -2.66 -22.64
CA ALA A 3 7.23 -2.26 -21.24
C ALA A 3 8.69 -2.04 -20.79
N PRO A 4 8.98 -1.05 -19.95
CA PRO A 4 10.30 -0.91 -19.35
C PRO A 4 10.68 -2.18 -18.58
N SER A 5 11.95 -2.58 -18.66
CA SER A 5 12.41 -3.78 -17.94
C SER A 5 12.63 -3.47 -16.44
N PRO A 6 12.26 -4.41 -15.54
CA PRO A 6 12.64 -4.37 -14.15
C PRO A 6 14.16 -4.19 -13.98
N TYR A 7 14.56 -3.47 -12.96
CA TYR A 7 15.97 -3.20 -12.57
C TYR A 7 16.81 -2.48 -13.63
N SER A 8 16.18 -1.94 -14.68
CA SER A 8 16.84 -1.05 -15.64
C SER A 8 17.28 0.27 -15.00
N ALA A 9 18.13 1.03 -15.69
CA ALA A 9 18.54 2.38 -15.25
C ALA A 9 17.33 3.31 -15.07
N PHE A 10 16.29 3.17 -15.90
CA PHE A 10 15.03 3.88 -15.75
C PHE A 10 14.37 3.55 -14.41
N HIS A 11 14.18 2.25 -14.11
CA HIS A 11 13.56 1.82 -12.86
C HIS A 11 14.34 2.30 -11.64
N LEU A 12 15.65 2.02 -11.59
CA LEU A 12 16.48 2.36 -10.43
C LEU A 12 16.58 3.87 -10.23
N GLY A 13 16.75 4.64 -11.32
CA GLY A 13 16.83 6.10 -11.27
C GLY A 13 15.50 6.73 -10.81
N LEU A 14 14.37 6.29 -11.38
CA LEU A 14 13.04 6.80 -11.01
C LEU A 14 12.71 6.44 -9.56
N THR A 15 13.01 5.22 -9.13
CA THR A 15 12.81 4.74 -7.75
C THR A 15 13.62 5.59 -6.76
N ALA A 16 14.91 5.78 -7.02
CA ALA A 16 15.79 6.58 -6.13
C ALA A 16 15.30 8.04 -6.03
N ALA A 17 14.99 8.68 -7.16
CA ALA A 17 14.47 10.04 -7.20
C ALA A 17 13.12 10.17 -6.49
N GLY A 18 12.22 9.21 -6.70
CA GLY A 18 10.89 9.20 -6.08
C GLY A 18 10.93 9.00 -4.57
N ILE A 19 11.76 8.05 -4.08
CA ILE A 19 11.95 7.84 -2.62
C ILE A 19 12.55 9.08 -1.97
N LEU A 20 13.58 9.68 -2.58
CA LEU A 20 14.20 10.92 -2.08
C LEU A 20 13.17 12.06 -2.01
N THR A 21 12.39 12.24 -3.07
CA THR A 21 11.33 13.26 -3.12
C THR A 21 10.28 13.02 -2.05
N ALA A 22 9.80 11.78 -1.90
CA ALA A 22 8.83 11.41 -0.86
C ALA A 22 9.36 11.69 0.55
N PHE A 23 10.64 11.38 0.81
CA PHE A 23 11.30 11.66 2.08
C PHE A 23 11.41 13.17 2.36
N LEU A 24 11.87 13.96 1.39
CA LEU A 24 12.04 15.41 1.55
C LEU A 24 10.68 16.10 1.76
N LEU A 25 9.65 15.70 1.00
CA LEU A 25 8.29 16.19 1.18
C LEU A 25 7.72 15.81 2.54
N ALA A 26 7.88 14.56 2.97
CA ALA A 26 7.43 14.11 4.29
C ALA A 26 8.10 14.91 5.40
N ARG A 27 9.42 15.14 5.31
CA ARG A 27 10.17 15.95 6.28
C ARG A 27 9.70 17.40 6.30
N ARG A 28 9.51 18.02 5.13
CA ARG A 28 9.05 19.42 5.03
C ARG A 28 7.64 19.57 5.57
N LEU A 29 6.72 18.70 5.17
CA LEU A 29 5.31 18.78 5.51
C LEU A 29 4.96 18.21 6.89
N SER A 30 5.89 17.48 7.55
CA SER A 30 5.68 16.96 8.91
C SER A 30 5.36 18.06 9.95
N ARG A 31 5.68 19.32 9.65
CA ARG A 31 5.38 20.48 10.51
C ARG A 31 4.02 21.14 10.23
N THR A 32 3.23 20.63 9.28
CA THR A 32 1.94 21.23 8.93
C THR A 32 0.98 21.26 10.11
N GLN A 33 0.17 22.32 10.21
CA GLN A 33 -0.85 22.45 11.26
C GLN A 33 -2.13 21.65 10.94
N ARG A 34 -2.28 21.19 9.69
CA ARG A 34 -3.50 20.50 9.22
C ARG A 34 -3.18 19.13 8.64
N PRO A 35 -2.66 18.18 9.45
CA PRO A 35 -2.21 16.87 8.95
C PRO A 35 -3.34 16.06 8.30
N VAL A 36 -4.54 16.07 8.88
CA VAL A 36 -5.70 15.35 8.33
C VAL A 36 -6.11 15.88 6.96
N LYS A 37 -6.10 17.21 6.79
CA LYS A 37 -6.40 17.82 5.47
C LYS A 37 -5.37 17.39 4.43
N LEU A 38 -4.09 17.32 4.80
CA LEU A 38 -3.03 16.85 3.88
C LEU A 38 -3.26 15.39 3.47
N LEU A 39 -3.52 14.52 4.44
CA LEU A 39 -3.80 13.10 4.17
C LEU A 39 -5.04 12.94 3.30
N PHE A 40 -6.11 13.70 3.57
CA PHE A 40 -7.32 13.69 2.76
C PHE A 40 -7.04 14.12 1.31
N ILE A 41 -6.24 15.17 1.10
CA ILE A 41 -5.84 15.61 -0.25
C ILE A 41 -5.06 14.50 -0.96
N CYS A 42 -4.14 13.82 -0.28
CA CYS A 42 -3.44 12.67 -0.86
C CYS A 42 -4.42 11.54 -1.22
N GLY A 43 -5.38 11.22 -0.35
CA GLY A 43 -6.43 10.25 -0.63
C GLY A 43 -7.26 10.62 -1.86
N LEU A 44 -7.62 11.90 -2.00
CA LEU A 44 -8.36 12.40 -3.16
C LEU A 44 -7.54 12.30 -4.46
N LEU A 45 -6.26 12.67 -4.42
CA LEU A 45 -5.36 12.52 -5.57
C LEU A 45 -5.21 11.06 -5.99
N LEU A 46 -5.06 10.14 -5.03
CA LEU A 46 -5.04 8.71 -5.29
C LEU A 46 -6.37 8.24 -5.91
N ALA A 47 -7.52 8.66 -5.37
CA ALA A 47 -8.82 8.29 -5.90
C ALA A 47 -9.04 8.79 -7.35
N LEU A 48 -8.66 10.04 -7.63
CA LEU A 48 -8.74 10.59 -8.99
C LEU A 48 -7.81 9.85 -9.95
N SER A 49 -6.60 9.51 -9.52
CA SER A 49 -5.67 8.71 -10.34
C SER A 49 -6.15 7.27 -10.54
N GLU A 50 -6.85 6.70 -9.55
CA GLU A 50 -7.49 5.40 -9.69
C GLU A 50 -8.61 5.42 -10.73
N VAL A 51 -9.47 6.44 -10.70
CA VAL A 51 -10.51 6.64 -11.72
C VAL A 51 -9.87 6.71 -13.12
N TYR A 52 -8.80 7.49 -13.27
CA TYR A 52 -8.04 7.53 -14.52
C TYR A 52 -7.58 6.13 -14.95
N LYS A 53 -6.94 5.38 -14.06
CA LYS A 53 -6.44 4.02 -14.35
C LYS A 53 -7.59 3.09 -14.79
N GLN A 54 -8.70 3.10 -14.06
CA GLN A 54 -9.85 2.24 -14.37
C GLN A 54 -10.45 2.56 -15.74
N LEU A 55 -10.64 3.84 -16.07
CA LEU A 55 -11.16 4.25 -17.38
C LEU A 55 -10.17 3.90 -18.50
N PHE A 56 -8.88 4.12 -18.29
CA PHE A 56 -7.84 3.81 -19.27
C PHE A 56 -7.75 2.31 -19.55
N LEU A 57 -7.77 1.48 -18.49
CA LEU A 57 -7.78 0.02 -18.63
C LEU A 57 -9.03 -0.46 -19.36
N TYR A 58 -10.21 0.03 -18.95
CA TYR A 58 -11.47 -0.40 -19.54
C TYR A 58 -11.57 -0.04 -21.03
N TYR A 59 -11.35 1.24 -21.38
CA TYR A 59 -11.59 1.71 -22.76
C TYR A 59 -10.40 1.49 -23.69
N ILE A 60 -9.17 1.64 -23.21
CA ILE A 60 -7.98 1.66 -24.08
C ILE A 60 -7.27 0.32 -24.12
N VAL A 61 -7.12 -0.34 -22.95
CA VAL A 61 -6.37 -1.60 -22.87
C VAL A 61 -7.26 -2.79 -23.18
N ASN A 62 -8.46 -2.84 -22.59
CA ASN A 62 -9.32 -4.03 -22.59
C ASN A 62 -10.54 -3.91 -23.53
N GLY A 63 -10.64 -2.87 -24.37
CA GLY A 63 -11.66 -2.74 -25.40
C GLY A 63 -13.11 -2.81 -24.86
N GLY A 64 -13.37 -2.24 -23.69
CA GLY A 64 -14.71 -2.20 -23.07
C GLY A 64 -15.01 -3.41 -22.15
N HIS A 65 -14.02 -4.23 -21.82
CA HIS A 65 -14.15 -5.34 -20.89
C HIS A 65 -13.50 -4.99 -19.55
N TYR A 66 -14.17 -5.32 -18.45
CA TYR A 66 -13.62 -5.09 -17.12
C TYR A 66 -12.67 -6.23 -16.73
N ASP A 67 -11.45 -5.89 -16.37
CA ASP A 67 -10.48 -6.84 -15.85
C ASP A 67 -10.48 -6.79 -14.32
N TRP A 68 -11.00 -7.84 -13.70
CA TRP A 68 -11.16 -7.96 -12.26
C TRP A 68 -9.84 -8.00 -11.50
N TRP A 69 -8.73 -8.31 -12.16
CA TRP A 69 -7.38 -8.19 -11.58
C TRP A 69 -7.09 -6.78 -11.09
N TYR A 70 -7.59 -5.75 -11.78
CA TYR A 70 -7.39 -4.35 -11.44
C TYR A 70 -8.46 -3.76 -10.53
N PHE A 71 -9.32 -4.60 -9.92
CA PHE A 71 -10.29 -4.11 -8.94
C PHE A 71 -9.56 -3.30 -7.85
N PRO A 72 -10.02 -2.10 -7.45
CA PRO A 72 -9.24 -1.15 -6.65
C PRO A 72 -9.20 -1.51 -5.16
N PHE A 73 -8.90 -2.74 -4.83
CA PHE A 73 -8.79 -3.22 -3.44
C PHE A 73 -7.57 -4.11 -3.21
N GLN A 74 -6.44 -3.76 -3.82
CA GLN A 74 -5.13 -4.34 -3.42
C GLN A 74 -4.66 -3.70 -2.10
N LEU A 75 -3.69 -4.32 -1.41
CA LEU A 75 -3.14 -3.78 -0.17
C LEU A 75 -2.64 -2.34 -0.33
N CYS A 76 -2.06 -2.01 -1.47
CA CYS A 76 -1.62 -0.65 -1.81
C CYS A 76 -2.78 0.32 -2.08
N SER A 77 -4.01 -0.16 -2.31
CA SER A 77 -5.19 0.70 -2.48
C SER A 77 -5.83 1.12 -1.14
N VAL A 78 -5.64 0.33 -0.08
CA VAL A 78 -6.23 0.61 1.24
C VAL A 78 -5.86 2.00 1.78
N PRO A 79 -4.60 2.48 1.68
CA PRO A 79 -4.23 3.82 2.12
C PRO A 79 -5.09 4.95 1.53
N MET A 80 -5.52 4.84 0.27
CA MET A 80 -6.43 5.78 -0.36
C MET A 80 -7.74 5.90 0.43
N TYR A 81 -8.40 4.77 0.72
CA TYR A 81 -9.66 4.74 1.47
C TYR A 81 -9.49 5.27 2.90
N LEU A 82 -8.41 4.86 3.57
CA LEU A 82 -8.14 5.34 4.93
C LEU A 82 -7.96 6.86 4.97
N CYS A 83 -7.22 7.42 4.00
CA CYS A 83 -7.01 8.86 3.90
C CYS A 83 -8.32 9.62 3.64
N LEU A 84 -9.21 9.10 2.79
CA LEU A 84 -10.52 9.70 2.52
C LEU A 84 -11.46 9.65 3.73
N LEU A 85 -11.38 8.59 4.54
CA LEU A 85 -12.23 8.40 5.72
C LEU A 85 -11.73 9.17 6.95
N LEU A 86 -10.46 9.55 7.01
CA LEU A 86 -9.88 10.22 8.19
C LEU A 86 -10.64 11.47 8.66
N PRO A 87 -11.14 12.37 7.79
CA PRO A 87 -11.92 13.54 8.25
C PRO A 87 -13.16 13.17 9.06
N LEU A 88 -13.81 12.04 8.74
CA LEU A 88 -15.00 11.55 9.42
C LEU A 88 -14.69 11.04 10.84
N LEU A 89 -13.43 10.69 11.11
CA LEU A 89 -12.97 10.10 12.37
C LEU A 89 -12.39 11.14 13.34
N GLN A 90 -12.62 12.45 13.12
CA GLN A 90 -12.05 13.52 13.95
C GLN A 90 -12.79 13.73 15.26
N THR A 91 -13.85 12.98 15.54
CA THR A 91 -14.58 13.05 16.81
C THR A 91 -13.85 12.27 17.92
N ALA A 92 -14.04 12.67 19.18
CA ALA A 92 -13.42 12.01 20.34
C ALA A 92 -13.73 10.51 20.42
N TRP A 93 -14.92 10.10 19.99
CA TRP A 93 -15.38 8.70 19.98
C TRP A 93 -14.58 7.81 18.99
N HIS A 94 -14.12 8.37 17.90
CA HIS A 94 -13.41 7.62 16.84
C HIS A 94 -11.89 7.70 16.95
N GLY A 95 -11.35 8.33 17.97
CA GLY A 95 -9.89 8.53 18.12
C GLY A 95 -9.05 7.24 18.16
N ARG A 96 -9.62 6.11 18.58
CA ARG A 96 -8.93 4.80 18.51
C ARG A 96 -8.82 4.28 17.08
N ILE A 97 -9.90 4.42 16.29
CA ILE A 97 -9.95 4.00 14.89
C ILE A 97 -9.02 4.87 14.05
N ALA A 98 -9.07 6.19 14.21
CA ALA A 98 -8.16 7.11 13.52
C ALA A 98 -6.67 6.76 13.79
N ARG A 99 -6.35 6.40 15.04
CA ARG A 99 -4.99 5.97 15.40
C ARG A 99 -4.58 4.65 14.70
N ALA A 100 -5.48 3.70 14.56
CA ALA A 100 -5.22 2.47 13.80
C ALA A 100 -4.98 2.78 12.31
N PHE A 101 -5.73 3.73 11.72
CA PHE A 101 -5.52 4.19 10.35
C PHE A 101 -4.14 4.81 10.16
N TYR A 102 -3.72 5.72 11.05
CA TYR A 102 -2.38 6.30 10.98
C TYR A 102 -1.26 5.27 11.12
N THR A 103 -1.45 4.28 12.02
CA THR A 103 -0.47 3.20 12.18
C THR A 103 -0.45 2.30 10.94
N PHE A 104 -1.61 2.01 10.34
CA PHE A 104 -1.68 1.27 9.08
C PHE A 104 -0.96 2.00 7.95
N LEU A 105 -1.20 3.29 7.76
CA LEU A 105 -0.50 4.10 6.76
C LEU A 105 1.02 4.09 6.99
N GLN A 106 1.45 4.21 8.26
CA GLN A 106 2.87 4.20 8.64
C GLN A 106 3.54 2.87 8.34
N ASP A 107 2.92 1.75 8.69
CA ASP A 107 3.58 0.45 8.70
C ASP A 107 3.26 -0.35 7.42
N TYR A 108 1.98 -0.63 7.15
CA TYR A 108 1.54 -1.42 5.99
C TYR A 108 1.59 -0.60 4.69
N GLY A 109 1.21 0.68 4.73
CA GLY A 109 1.30 1.56 3.56
C GLY A 109 2.75 1.75 3.10
N LEU A 110 3.67 2.01 4.05
CA LEU A 110 5.10 2.13 3.74
C LEU A 110 5.68 0.80 3.24
N LEU A 111 5.34 -0.33 3.89
CA LEU A 111 5.77 -1.65 3.44
C LEU A 111 5.33 -1.92 2.01
N GLY A 112 4.05 -1.72 1.70
CA GLY A 112 3.52 -1.91 0.35
C GLY A 112 4.19 -1.00 -0.68
N GLY A 113 4.42 0.27 -0.32
CA GLY A 113 5.12 1.22 -1.18
C GLY A 113 6.55 0.78 -1.51
N VAL A 114 7.31 0.34 -0.50
CA VAL A 114 8.70 -0.13 -0.68
C VAL A 114 8.75 -1.46 -1.44
N MET A 115 7.91 -2.42 -1.09
CA MET A 115 7.92 -3.75 -1.71
C MET A 115 7.54 -3.71 -3.19
N ALA A 116 6.58 -2.87 -3.59
CA ALA A 116 6.20 -2.72 -4.98
C ALA A 116 7.34 -2.09 -5.84
N LEU A 117 8.15 -1.22 -5.25
CA LEU A 117 9.33 -0.69 -5.94
C LEU A 117 10.51 -1.67 -5.91
N ALA A 118 10.58 -2.56 -4.93
CA ALA A 118 11.59 -3.62 -4.87
C ALA A 118 11.29 -4.76 -5.86
N GLU A 119 10.01 -5.06 -6.10
CA GLU A 119 9.55 -6.01 -7.12
C GLU A 119 8.60 -5.27 -8.09
N PRO A 120 9.14 -4.60 -9.14
CA PRO A 120 8.40 -3.66 -9.97
C PRO A 120 7.66 -4.30 -11.14
N SER A 121 7.66 -5.62 -11.30
CA SER A 121 7.06 -6.30 -12.47
C SER A 121 5.60 -5.90 -12.68
N GLY A 122 4.83 -5.75 -11.59
CA GLY A 122 3.45 -5.28 -11.64
C GLY A 122 3.28 -3.79 -11.96
N LEU A 123 4.36 -3.00 -11.98
CA LEU A 123 4.34 -1.56 -12.31
C LEU A 123 4.74 -1.30 -13.76
N MET A 124 5.39 -2.26 -14.41
CA MET A 124 5.89 -2.12 -15.79
C MET A 124 4.79 -2.42 -16.79
N HIS A 125 4.39 -1.42 -17.54
CA HIS A 125 3.31 -1.53 -18.50
C HIS A 125 3.73 -0.96 -19.86
N PRO A 126 3.26 -1.54 -21.00
CA PRO A 126 3.54 -1.00 -22.34
C PRO A 126 3.07 0.46 -22.53
N TYR A 127 2.05 0.86 -21.79
CA TYR A 127 1.58 2.25 -21.77
C TYR A 127 2.30 3.02 -20.65
N TRP A 128 3.15 3.97 -21.04
CA TRP A 128 3.99 4.75 -20.12
C TRP A 128 3.20 5.47 -19.03
N THR A 129 1.96 5.88 -19.33
CA THR A 129 1.09 6.56 -18.36
C THR A 129 0.66 5.63 -17.22
N LEU A 130 0.44 4.33 -17.50
CA LEU A 130 0.14 3.34 -16.48
C LEU A 130 1.38 3.00 -15.65
N THR A 131 2.56 2.90 -16.30
CA THR A 131 3.83 2.76 -15.58
C THR A 131 4.06 3.95 -14.64
N LEU A 132 3.92 5.19 -15.13
CA LEU A 132 4.08 6.38 -14.31
C LEU A 132 3.05 6.43 -13.17
N HIS A 133 1.78 6.09 -13.45
CA HIS A 133 0.74 5.96 -12.43
C HIS A 133 1.18 5.00 -11.30
N GLY A 134 1.65 3.80 -11.65
CA GLY A 134 2.12 2.80 -10.68
C GLY A 134 3.25 3.33 -9.79
N PHE A 135 4.27 3.98 -10.37
CA PHE A 135 5.37 4.59 -9.61
C PHE A 135 4.90 5.74 -8.71
N LEU A 136 4.14 6.69 -9.25
CA LEU A 136 3.62 7.82 -8.47
C LEU A 136 2.73 7.37 -7.33
N TRP A 137 1.88 6.37 -7.56
CA TRP A 137 1.07 5.76 -6.51
C TRP A 137 1.93 5.31 -5.33
N HIS A 138 2.97 4.53 -5.60
CA HIS A 138 3.82 3.96 -4.54
C HIS A 138 4.72 5.01 -3.88
N PHE A 139 5.13 6.06 -4.61
CA PHE A 139 5.81 7.22 -3.98
C PHE A 139 4.90 7.96 -3.02
N VAL A 140 3.60 8.10 -3.33
CA VAL A 140 2.61 8.66 -2.40
C VAL A 140 2.45 7.76 -1.17
N LEU A 141 2.43 6.43 -1.31
CA LEU A 141 2.37 5.52 -0.17
C LEU A 141 3.59 5.67 0.75
N ILE A 142 4.80 5.75 0.18
CA ILE A 142 6.04 6.00 0.93
C ILE A 142 5.96 7.35 1.64
N PHE A 143 5.51 8.39 0.94
CA PHE A 143 5.30 9.71 1.55
C PHE A 143 4.33 9.63 2.73
N LEU A 144 3.16 9.00 2.58
CA LEU A 144 2.16 8.87 3.63
C LEU A 144 2.71 8.15 4.87
N GLY A 145 3.42 7.05 4.66
CA GLY A 145 4.03 6.28 5.75
C GLY A 145 5.09 7.06 6.50
N LEU A 146 6.02 7.69 5.77
CA LEU A 146 7.07 8.54 6.35
C LEU A 146 6.48 9.77 7.05
N PHE A 147 5.48 10.42 6.44
CA PHE A 147 4.78 11.56 7.04
C PHE A 147 4.12 11.19 8.36
N CYS A 148 3.36 10.09 8.41
CA CYS A 148 2.72 9.61 9.63
C CYS A 148 3.76 9.29 10.72
N SER A 149 4.89 8.69 10.36
CA SER A 149 5.99 8.39 11.27
C SER A 149 6.67 9.66 11.80
N MET A 150 7.08 10.57 10.91
CA MET A 150 7.79 11.82 11.29
C MET A 150 6.91 12.74 12.12
N ARG A 151 5.60 12.74 11.86
CA ARG A 151 4.61 13.50 12.62
C ARG A 151 4.22 12.83 13.95
N GLY A 152 4.57 11.55 14.14
CA GLY A 152 4.20 10.77 15.32
C GLY A 152 2.74 10.30 15.35
N LEU A 153 2.01 10.38 14.22
CA LEU A 153 0.58 10.02 14.16
C LEU A 153 0.35 8.52 14.35
N GLY A 154 1.14 7.66 13.70
CA GLY A 154 1.05 6.21 13.82
C GLY A 154 1.51 5.70 15.19
N GLY A 155 2.34 6.50 15.90
CA GLY A 155 2.90 6.11 17.19
C GLY A 155 4.04 5.09 17.05
N LYS A 156 4.65 4.73 18.18
CA LYS A 156 5.88 3.90 18.23
C LYS A 156 5.79 2.76 19.24
N SER A 157 4.65 2.56 19.87
CA SER A 157 4.48 1.52 20.89
C SER A 157 3.93 0.24 20.27
N ARG A 158 4.37 -0.92 20.81
CA ARG A 158 3.82 -2.24 20.43
C ARG A 158 2.29 -2.25 20.46
N ARG A 159 1.67 -1.58 21.44
CA ARG A 159 0.22 -1.49 21.55
C ARG A 159 -0.43 -0.80 20.34
N ARG A 160 0.25 0.21 19.76
CA ARG A 160 -0.22 0.90 18.55
C ARG A 160 -0.17 -0.01 17.34
N PHE A 161 0.93 -0.71 17.15
CA PHE A 161 1.06 -1.71 16.09
C PHE A 161 -0.02 -2.78 16.20
N LEU A 162 -0.17 -3.40 17.38
CA LEU A 162 -1.16 -4.44 17.60
C LEU A 162 -2.60 -3.96 17.38
N ALA A 163 -2.89 -2.67 17.60
CA ALA A 163 -4.21 -2.09 17.32
C ALA A 163 -4.49 -1.89 15.81
N SER A 164 -3.48 -1.93 14.93
CA SER A 164 -3.65 -1.86 13.47
C SER A 164 -3.82 -3.25 12.82
N VAL A 165 -3.40 -4.33 13.49
CA VAL A 165 -3.51 -5.70 12.96
C VAL A 165 -4.96 -6.10 12.68
N PRO A 166 -5.96 -5.85 13.56
CA PRO A 166 -7.35 -6.15 13.25
C PRO A 166 -7.88 -5.42 12.01
N LEU A 167 -7.42 -4.19 11.76
CA LEU A 167 -7.77 -3.45 10.54
C LEU A 167 -7.19 -4.15 9.30
N PHE A 168 -5.94 -4.59 9.34
CA PHE A 168 -5.33 -5.36 8.25
C PHE A 168 -6.07 -6.68 8.01
N LEU A 169 -6.41 -7.42 9.07
CA LEU A 169 -7.17 -8.67 8.95
C LEU A 169 -8.58 -8.43 8.40
N LEU A 170 -9.24 -7.35 8.80
CA LEU A 170 -10.52 -6.95 8.20
C LEU A 170 -10.36 -6.69 6.69
N CYS A 171 -9.30 -6.01 6.27
CA CYS A 171 -9.01 -5.83 4.84
C CYS A 171 -8.76 -7.17 4.14
N CYS A 172 -8.09 -8.14 4.78
CA CYS A 172 -7.94 -9.50 4.22
C CYS A 172 -9.29 -10.21 4.04
N VAL A 173 -10.21 -10.07 5.01
CA VAL A 173 -11.58 -10.63 4.90
C VAL A 173 -12.32 -9.99 3.72
N ILE A 174 -12.28 -8.67 3.57
CA ILE A 174 -12.90 -7.96 2.46
C ILE A 174 -12.26 -8.40 1.12
N ALA A 175 -10.93 -8.48 1.05
CA ALA A 175 -10.21 -8.95 -0.14
C ALA A 175 -10.63 -10.37 -0.54
N THR A 176 -10.72 -11.29 0.43
CA THR A 176 -11.21 -12.65 0.19
C THR A 176 -12.65 -12.66 -0.28
N ALA A 177 -13.52 -11.84 0.29
CA ALA A 177 -14.91 -11.71 -0.16
C ALA A 177 -14.98 -11.22 -1.62
N VAL A 178 -14.20 -10.21 -1.99
CA VAL A 178 -14.09 -9.73 -3.38
C VAL A 178 -13.63 -10.87 -4.30
N ASN A 179 -12.54 -11.57 -3.93
CA ASN A 179 -12.00 -12.67 -4.71
C ASN A 179 -13.05 -13.78 -4.96
N VAL A 180 -13.81 -14.14 -3.92
CA VAL A 180 -14.83 -15.18 -4.02
C VAL A 180 -16.03 -14.72 -4.86
N LEU A 181 -16.54 -13.52 -4.62
CA LEU A 181 -17.72 -13.01 -5.31
C LEU A 181 -17.46 -12.69 -6.79
N SER A 182 -16.24 -12.26 -7.13
CA SER A 182 -15.86 -11.93 -8.51
C SER A 182 -15.35 -13.14 -9.33
N HIS A 183 -15.02 -14.25 -8.68
CA HIS A 183 -14.48 -15.44 -9.36
C HIS A 183 -15.29 -15.94 -10.56
N PRO A 184 -16.64 -15.94 -10.55
CA PRO A 184 -17.44 -16.32 -11.73
C PRO A 184 -17.31 -15.35 -12.91
N TYR A 185 -16.80 -14.14 -12.67
CA TYR A 185 -16.76 -13.06 -13.66
C TYR A 185 -15.34 -12.71 -14.10
N GLY A 186 -14.31 -13.22 -13.42
CA GLY A 186 -12.92 -12.91 -13.78
C GLY A 186 -11.89 -13.40 -12.77
N ASN A 187 -10.69 -12.85 -12.90
CA ASN A 187 -9.43 -13.29 -12.31
C ASN A 187 -9.01 -12.48 -11.09
N ALA A 188 -9.92 -11.93 -10.30
CA ALA A 188 -9.58 -11.15 -9.12
C ALA A 188 -8.70 -11.95 -8.15
N ASP A 189 -7.58 -11.34 -7.76
CA ASP A 189 -6.70 -11.84 -6.71
C ASP A 189 -6.26 -10.69 -5.81
N MET A 190 -7.23 -10.16 -5.05
CA MET A 190 -6.99 -9.07 -4.11
C MET A 190 -6.06 -9.55 -3.00
N PHE A 191 -5.06 -8.75 -2.70
CA PHE A 191 -4.00 -9.05 -1.73
C PHE A 191 -3.17 -10.31 -2.06
N TYR A 192 -3.31 -10.90 -3.25
CA TYR A 192 -2.70 -12.19 -3.62
C TYR A 192 -3.12 -13.33 -2.68
N ILE A 193 -4.36 -13.29 -2.15
CA ILE A 193 -4.88 -14.29 -1.23
C ILE A 193 -6.15 -14.97 -1.73
N SER A 194 -6.36 -14.97 -3.04
CA SER A 194 -7.47 -15.72 -3.65
C SER A 194 -7.41 -17.20 -3.26
N PRO A 195 -8.52 -17.81 -2.87
CA PRO A 195 -8.53 -19.26 -2.62
C PRO A 195 -8.44 -20.10 -3.90
N TYR A 196 -8.58 -19.48 -5.06
CA TYR A 196 -8.65 -20.15 -6.36
C TYR A 196 -7.32 -20.19 -7.12
N TYR A 197 -6.38 -19.31 -6.77
CA TYR A 197 -5.10 -19.17 -7.47
C TYR A 197 -3.93 -19.29 -6.49
N PRO A 198 -2.81 -19.95 -6.88
CA PRO A 198 -1.58 -19.85 -6.12
C PRO A 198 -1.15 -18.38 -5.99
N ASN A 199 -0.62 -17.99 -4.84
CA ASN A 199 -0.16 -16.63 -4.59
C ASN A 199 0.76 -16.14 -5.73
N GLY A 200 0.52 -14.94 -6.27
CA GLY A 200 1.27 -14.39 -7.40
C GLY A 200 2.67 -13.82 -7.04
N GLN A 201 3.01 -13.74 -5.76
CA GLN A 201 4.33 -13.25 -5.33
C GLN A 201 5.38 -14.35 -5.40
N VAL A 202 6.55 -14.07 -5.97
CA VAL A 202 7.56 -15.06 -6.41
C VAL A 202 7.85 -16.15 -5.38
N ILE A 203 8.21 -15.79 -4.13
CA ILE A 203 8.53 -16.76 -3.07
C ILE A 203 7.27 -17.52 -2.63
N PHE A 204 6.16 -16.80 -2.44
CA PHE A 204 4.90 -17.38 -1.94
C PHE A 204 4.20 -18.23 -3.00
N HIS A 205 4.47 -17.98 -4.27
CA HIS A 205 4.02 -18.86 -5.36
C HIS A 205 4.57 -20.27 -5.20
N GLN A 206 5.89 -20.39 -4.97
CA GLN A 206 6.53 -21.69 -4.77
C GLN A 206 6.00 -22.41 -3.50
N ILE A 207 5.76 -21.64 -2.44
CA ILE A 207 5.17 -22.17 -1.21
C ILE A 207 3.74 -22.67 -1.48
N ALA A 208 2.93 -21.91 -2.22
CA ALA A 208 1.57 -22.29 -2.56
C ALA A 208 1.52 -23.54 -3.46
N LEU A 209 2.47 -23.69 -4.38
CA LEU A 209 2.60 -24.91 -5.19
C LEU A 209 2.99 -26.13 -4.37
N ALA A 210 3.87 -25.98 -3.38
CA ALA A 210 4.37 -27.08 -2.56
C ALA A 210 3.41 -27.47 -1.42
N ALA A 211 2.79 -26.51 -0.76
CA ALA A 211 1.98 -26.72 0.46
C ALA A 211 0.47 -26.53 0.25
N GLY A 212 0.06 -26.06 -0.94
CA GLY A 212 -1.31 -25.70 -1.26
C GLY A 212 -1.60 -24.19 -1.11
N THR A 213 -2.62 -23.73 -1.80
CA THR A 213 -3.00 -22.30 -1.88
C THR A 213 -3.32 -21.70 -0.51
N LEU A 214 -4.12 -22.39 0.30
CA LEU A 214 -4.52 -21.87 1.62
C LEU A 214 -3.36 -21.72 2.60
N PRO A 215 -2.49 -22.72 2.83
CA PRO A 215 -1.29 -22.55 3.64
C PRO A 215 -0.35 -21.44 3.11
N GLY A 216 -0.18 -21.35 1.77
CA GLY A 216 0.60 -20.29 1.13
C GLY A 216 0.06 -18.89 1.45
N ASN A 217 -1.26 -18.70 1.34
CA ASN A 217 -1.93 -17.44 1.65
C ASN A 217 -1.81 -17.07 3.14
N LEU A 218 -1.93 -18.04 4.06
CA LEU A 218 -1.75 -17.81 5.50
C LEU A 218 -0.32 -17.38 5.82
N LEU A 219 0.68 -18.04 5.25
CA LEU A 219 2.08 -17.67 5.41
C LEU A 219 2.37 -16.28 4.83
N TYR A 220 1.77 -15.94 3.70
CA TYR A 220 1.88 -14.61 3.11
C TYR A 220 1.28 -13.52 4.02
N ILE A 221 0.06 -13.71 4.53
CA ILE A 221 -0.58 -12.80 5.49
C ILE A 221 0.32 -12.61 6.73
N LEU A 222 0.87 -13.67 7.29
CA LEU A 222 1.77 -13.61 8.43
C LEU A 222 3.07 -12.86 8.09
N SER A 223 3.61 -13.03 6.88
CA SER A 223 4.81 -12.34 6.45
C SER A 223 4.59 -10.82 6.29
N ILE A 224 3.41 -10.40 5.82
CA ILE A 224 3.04 -8.97 5.75
C ILE A 224 2.96 -8.38 7.16
N ILE A 225 2.32 -9.08 8.11
CA ILE A 225 2.26 -8.63 9.50
C ILE A 225 3.67 -8.52 10.10
N LEU A 226 4.53 -9.51 9.86
CA LEU A 226 5.92 -9.51 10.32
C LEU A 226 6.72 -8.35 9.69
N GLY A 227 6.62 -8.16 8.38
CA GLY A 227 7.28 -7.06 7.68
C GLY A 227 6.85 -5.69 8.21
N ALA A 228 5.55 -5.49 8.43
CA ALA A 228 5.01 -4.27 9.02
C ALA A 228 5.50 -4.08 10.48
N ALA A 229 5.61 -5.16 11.27
CA ALA A 229 6.15 -5.12 12.62
C ALA A 229 7.64 -4.73 12.64
N ILE A 230 8.44 -5.27 11.71
CA ILE A 230 9.86 -4.91 11.55
C ILE A 230 9.99 -3.42 11.21
N LEU A 231 9.21 -2.90 10.25
CA LEU A 231 9.19 -1.47 9.92
C LEU A 231 8.80 -0.62 11.12
N HIS A 232 7.74 -1.01 11.84
CA HIS A 232 7.31 -0.30 13.05
C HIS A 232 8.45 -0.19 14.08
N TRP A 233 9.20 -1.28 14.28
CA TRP A 233 10.35 -1.32 15.18
C TRP A 233 11.51 -0.44 14.68
N LEU A 234 11.86 -0.49 13.39
CA LEU A 234 12.92 0.33 12.79
C LEU A 234 12.61 1.84 12.90
N LEU A 235 11.36 2.23 12.65
CA LEU A 235 10.92 3.62 12.78
C LEU A 235 10.93 4.09 14.24
N ARG A 236 10.72 3.18 15.20
CA ARG A 236 10.88 3.45 16.63
C ARG A 236 12.35 3.69 17.00
N ALA A 237 13.27 2.83 16.58
CA ALA A 237 14.69 2.90 16.90
C ALA A 237 15.34 4.19 16.35
N SER A 238 15.02 4.57 15.11
CA SER A 238 15.50 5.80 14.46
C SER A 238 15.19 7.09 15.23
N SER A 239 14.18 7.07 16.08
CA SER A 239 13.78 8.26 16.86
C SER A 239 14.37 8.29 18.25
N ALA A 240 14.71 7.14 18.83
CA ALA A 240 15.37 7.06 20.13
C ALA A 240 16.79 7.66 20.06
N ASN A 241 17.49 7.42 18.95
CA ASN A 241 18.84 7.98 18.74
C ASN A 241 18.87 9.51 18.59
N LYS A 242 17.75 10.16 18.29
CA LYS A 242 17.68 11.64 18.23
C LYS A 242 17.57 12.30 19.61
N VAL A 243 17.13 11.58 20.61
CA VAL A 243 17.01 12.10 22.00
C VAL A 243 18.32 12.03 22.75
N ASN A 244 19.25 11.15 22.35
CA ASN A 244 20.54 10.97 23.03
C ASN A 244 21.69 11.84 22.44
N ILE A 245 21.38 12.78 21.52
CA ILE A 245 22.39 13.66 20.86
C ILE A 245 22.16 15.15 21.23
N ILE A 246 21.23 15.42 22.13
CA ILE A 246 20.97 16.73 22.73
C ILE A 246 21.28 16.62 24.25
#